data_7076539b5173a3908297b4b3b399281f
#
_entry.id   7076539b5173a3908297b4b3b399281f
#
_cell.length_a   1.000
_cell.length_b   1.000
_cell.length_c   1.000
_cell.angle_alpha   90.00
_cell.angle_beta   90.00
_cell.angle_gamma   90.00
#
_symmetry.space_group_name_H-M   'P 1'
#
loop_
_entity.id
_entity.type
_entity.pdbx_description
1 polymer ?
#
loop_
_entity_poly.entity_id
_entity_poly.type
_entity_poly.pdbx_seq_one_letter_code
_entity_poly.pdbx_strand_id
1 'polypeptide(L)'
;LEAVERYDPTLIITDLKMPKMDGLELLRRLREAGNDVYVIILTAYDSFEYAQSALRLGAVDFLLKPFHDGDLERAVLNLQRRMTPPRPGGQPSVPPVLGLKKGDKSKYVLEAMDYIGAHYNDPNISIGTIAQHLGLSEGHLSHTFKKETDYTLLNYLTRYRVHRAMELLRDCRVKVYEVAEQVGYRDITYFSATFKKLVGMSPSEYQDTSR
;
A
#
# COMPACT_ATOMS: atom_id res chain seq x y z
N LEU A 1 18.46 -1.77 -16.86
CA LEU A 1 18.70 -3.18 -16.51
C LEU A 1 20.19 -3.43 -16.32
N GLU A 2 21.05 -3.11 -17.28
CA GLU A 2 22.51 -3.28 -17.17
C GLU A 2 23.11 -2.69 -15.88
N ALA A 3 22.64 -1.54 -15.42
CA ALA A 3 23.09 -0.94 -14.17
C ALA A 3 22.68 -1.77 -12.94
N VAL A 4 21.52 -2.44 -12.98
CA VAL A 4 21.06 -3.31 -11.91
C VAL A 4 21.93 -4.57 -11.82
N GLU A 5 22.23 -5.17 -12.95
CA GLU A 5 23.12 -6.34 -13.03
C GLU A 5 24.55 -6.00 -12.59
N ARG A 6 25.04 -4.82 -12.95
CA ARG A 6 26.40 -4.38 -12.64
C ARG A 6 26.62 -3.98 -11.19
N TYR A 7 25.63 -3.34 -10.56
CA TYR A 7 25.79 -2.73 -9.22
C TYR A 7 25.06 -3.49 -8.11
N ASP A 8 24.21 -4.46 -8.47
CA ASP A 8 23.40 -5.25 -7.53
C ASP A 8 22.77 -4.41 -6.40
N PRO A 9 21.97 -3.38 -6.74
CA PRO A 9 21.45 -2.46 -5.74
C PRO A 9 20.39 -3.14 -4.87
N THR A 10 20.38 -2.84 -3.59
CA THR A 10 19.32 -3.29 -2.66
C THR A 10 18.00 -2.54 -2.88
N LEU A 11 18.07 -1.28 -3.34
CA LEU A 11 16.91 -0.41 -3.57
C LEU A 11 17.11 0.37 -4.87
N ILE A 12 16.06 0.42 -5.68
CA ILE A 12 15.95 1.28 -6.86
C ILE A 12 14.88 2.34 -6.57
N ILE A 13 15.21 3.60 -6.80
CA ILE A 13 14.28 4.71 -6.81
C ILE A 13 14.18 5.19 -8.25
N THR A 14 13.00 5.14 -8.83
CA THR A 14 12.80 5.45 -10.25
C THR A 14 11.58 6.35 -10.47
N ASP A 15 11.65 7.19 -11.49
CA ASP A 15 10.46 7.91 -11.95
C ASP A 15 9.51 6.94 -12.67
N LEU A 16 8.20 7.20 -12.57
CA LEU A 16 7.20 6.49 -13.35
C LEU A 16 7.38 6.75 -14.84
N LYS A 17 7.48 8.02 -15.23
CA LYS A 17 7.66 8.42 -16.65
C LYS A 17 9.11 8.72 -16.97
N MET A 18 9.72 7.84 -17.75
CA MET A 18 11.07 7.99 -18.27
C MET A 18 11.10 7.72 -19.79
N PRO A 19 12.03 8.35 -20.54
CA PRO A 19 12.23 8.02 -21.95
C PRO A 19 12.62 6.56 -22.16
N LYS A 20 12.15 5.94 -23.24
CA LYS A 20 12.43 4.55 -23.67
C LYS A 20 11.80 3.45 -22.81
N MET A 21 11.77 3.57 -21.50
CA MET A 21 11.22 2.57 -20.58
C MET A 21 10.67 3.30 -19.35
N ASP A 22 9.40 3.11 -19.03
CA ASP A 22 8.81 3.68 -17.82
C ASP A 22 9.13 2.85 -16.57
N GLY A 23 8.84 3.41 -15.39
CA GLY A 23 9.17 2.76 -14.12
C GLY A 23 8.37 1.47 -13.88
N LEU A 24 7.16 1.33 -14.43
CA LEU A 24 6.37 0.10 -14.33
C LEU A 24 6.95 -0.99 -15.22
N GLU A 25 7.33 -0.65 -16.44
CA GLU A 25 7.97 -1.57 -17.36
C GLU A 25 9.33 -2.05 -16.84
N LEU A 26 10.12 -1.13 -16.23
CA LEU A 26 11.36 -1.50 -15.55
C LEU A 26 11.07 -2.53 -14.44
N LEU A 27 10.10 -2.25 -13.58
CA LEU A 27 9.73 -3.12 -12.47
C LEU A 27 9.25 -4.49 -12.98
N ARG A 28 8.41 -4.52 -14.02
CA ARG A 28 7.93 -5.75 -14.65
C ARG A 28 9.10 -6.62 -15.14
N ARG A 29 10.03 -6.04 -15.89
CA ARG A 29 11.20 -6.76 -16.41
C ARG A 29 12.12 -7.29 -15.31
N LEU A 30 12.28 -6.54 -14.22
CA LEU A 30 13.05 -7.01 -13.06
C LEU A 30 12.40 -8.26 -12.46
N ARG A 31 11.08 -8.27 -12.28
CA ARG A 31 10.35 -9.42 -11.74
C ARG A 31 10.35 -10.61 -12.69
N GLU A 32 10.22 -10.41 -14.00
CA GLU A 32 10.33 -11.45 -15.03
C GLU A 32 11.72 -12.08 -15.06
N ALA A 33 12.77 -11.30 -14.78
CA ALA A 33 14.14 -11.80 -14.63
C ALA A 33 14.42 -12.47 -13.27
N GLY A 34 13.41 -12.60 -12.38
CA GLY A 34 13.57 -13.17 -11.04
C GLY A 34 14.32 -12.27 -10.06
N ASN A 35 14.47 -10.98 -10.38
CA ASN A 35 15.16 -10.04 -9.52
C ASN A 35 14.17 -9.37 -8.55
N ASP A 36 14.35 -9.59 -7.25
CA ASP A 36 13.49 -9.13 -6.16
C ASP A 36 13.97 -7.80 -5.52
N VAL A 37 14.83 -7.06 -6.21
CA VAL A 37 15.30 -5.74 -5.73
C VAL A 37 14.12 -4.86 -5.30
N TYR A 38 14.27 -4.13 -4.20
CA TYR A 38 13.24 -3.21 -3.73
C TYR A 38 13.12 -2.01 -4.67
N VAL A 39 11.89 -1.62 -5.03
CA VAL A 39 11.66 -0.49 -5.95
C VAL A 39 10.67 0.48 -5.33
N ILE A 40 11.05 1.76 -5.28
CA ILE A 40 10.17 2.90 -4.96
C ILE A 40 9.96 3.68 -6.27
N ILE A 41 8.69 3.93 -6.62
CA ILE A 41 8.34 4.68 -7.82
C ILE A 41 7.99 6.12 -7.45
N LEU A 42 8.62 7.07 -8.14
CA LEU A 42 8.30 8.50 -8.08
C LEU A 42 7.31 8.82 -9.21
N THR A 43 6.26 9.57 -8.93
CA THR A 43 5.26 9.92 -9.95
C THR A 43 4.71 11.33 -9.76
N ALA A 44 4.52 12.05 -10.86
CA ALA A 44 3.76 13.30 -10.88
C ALA A 44 2.25 13.06 -11.13
N TYR A 45 1.85 11.82 -11.34
CA TYR A 45 0.48 11.44 -11.67
C TYR A 45 -0.22 10.83 -10.47
N ASP A 46 -1.31 11.44 -10.08
CA ASP A 46 -2.20 11.01 -8.98
C ASP A 46 -3.17 9.89 -9.43
N SER A 47 -2.79 9.15 -10.47
CA SER A 47 -3.61 8.08 -11.02
C SER A 47 -3.49 6.82 -10.14
N PHE A 48 -4.60 6.48 -9.52
CA PHE A 48 -4.78 5.24 -8.76
C PHE A 48 -4.32 3.99 -9.53
N GLU A 49 -4.56 3.94 -10.84
CA GLU A 49 -4.22 2.81 -11.69
C GLU A 49 -2.71 2.54 -11.75
N TYR A 50 -1.89 3.59 -11.84
CA TYR A 50 -0.43 3.45 -11.84
C TYR A 50 0.10 3.00 -10.49
N ALA A 51 -0.42 3.57 -9.40
CA ALA A 51 -0.05 3.15 -8.05
C ALA A 51 -0.44 1.70 -7.78
N GLN A 52 -1.65 1.30 -8.20
CA GLN A 52 -2.12 -0.08 -8.09
C GLN A 52 -1.26 -1.04 -8.92
N SER A 53 -0.91 -0.66 -10.16
CA SER A 53 -0.05 -1.45 -11.03
C SER A 53 1.36 -1.61 -10.45
N ALA A 54 1.94 -0.54 -9.90
CA ALA A 54 3.23 -0.58 -9.21
C ALA A 54 3.22 -1.55 -8.03
N LEU A 55 2.19 -1.49 -7.19
CA LEU A 55 2.05 -2.37 -6.03
C LEU A 55 1.82 -3.84 -6.45
N ARG A 56 1.03 -4.08 -7.51
CA ARG A 56 0.83 -5.43 -8.09
C ARG A 56 2.15 -6.05 -8.56
N LEU A 57 3.00 -5.25 -9.19
CA LEU A 57 4.33 -5.67 -9.64
C LEU A 57 5.35 -5.76 -8.50
N GLY A 58 4.96 -5.49 -7.25
CA GLY A 58 5.83 -5.62 -6.09
C GLY A 58 6.70 -4.42 -5.81
N ALA A 59 6.31 -3.20 -6.21
CA ALA A 59 6.93 -1.99 -5.68
C ALA A 59 6.76 -1.93 -4.16
N VAL A 60 7.76 -1.41 -3.47
CA VAL A 60 7.73 -1.24 -2.00
C VAL A 60 6.83 -0.09 -1.61
N ASP A 61 6.95 1.01 -2.35
CA ASP A 61 6.18 2.23 -2.14
C ASP A 61 6.14 3.05 -3.45
N PHE A 62 5.27 4.06 -3.48
CA PHE A 62 5.31 5.10 -4.50
C PHE A 62 5.19 6.47 -3.84
N LEU A 63 5.86 7.47 -4.39
CA LEU A 63 5.86 8.83 -3.90
C LEU A 63 5.32 9.77 -4.97
N LEU A 64 4.34 10.60 -4.60
CA LEU A 64 3.76 11.60 -5.48
C LEU A 64 4.61 12.86 -5.48
N LYS A 65 4.96 13.36 -6.66
CA LYS A 65 5.62 14.66 -6.85
C LYS A 65 4.60 15.80 -6.83
N PRO A 66 4.90 16.97 -6.24
CA PRO A 66 6.12 17.26 -5.47
C PRO A 66 6.10 16.57 -4.10
N PHE A 67 7.18 15.88 -3.73
CA PHE A 67 7.35 15.31 -2.40
C PHE A 67 8.09 16.31 -1.49
N HIS A 68 7.80 16.25 -0.20
CA HIS A 68 8.40 17.12 0.80
C HIS A 68 9.64 16.51 1.43
N ASP A 69 10.41 17.35 2.12
CA ASP A 69 11.54 16.89 2.92
C ASP A 69 11.10 15.83 3.92
N GLY A 70 11.82 14.70 3.93
CA GLY A 70 11.51 13.55 4.77
C GLY A 70 10.56 12.49 4.18
N ASP A 71 9.93 12.72 3.02
CA ASP A 71 9.05 11.72 2.41
C ASP A 71 9.84 10.50 1.92
N LEU A 72 10.97 10.75 1.27
CA LEU A 72 11.85 9.71 0.78
C LEU A 72 12.54 8.97 1.92
N GLU A 73 13.02 9.69 2.92
CA GLU A 73 13.63 9.13 4.13
C GLU A 73 12.64 8.21 4.86
N ARG A 74 11.38 8.62 4.98
CA ARG A 74 10.33 7.77 5.59
C ARG A 74 10.05 6.51 4.79
N ALA A 75 10.00 6.59 3.47
CA ALA A 75 9.83 5.42 2.61
C ALA A 75 11.00 4.44 2.77
N VAL A 76 12.23 4.94 2.84
CA VAL A 76 13.44 4.13 3.07
C VAL A 76 13.45 3.55 4.48
N LEU A 77 13.12 4.31 5.52
CA LEU A 77 13.04 3.83 6.90
C LEU A 77 11.96 2.73 7.05
N ASN A 78 10.83 2.89 6.38
CA ASN A 78 9.79 1.86 6.34
C ASN A 78 10.28 0.58 5.66
N LEU A 79 11.09 0.71 4.60
CA LEU A 79 11.72 -0.42 3.97
C LEU A 79 12.72 -1.11 4.91
N GLN A 80 13.60 -0.37 5.58
CA GLN A 80 14.56 -0.93 6.55
C GLN A 80 13.87 -1.72 7.68
N ARG A 81 12.75 -1.22 8.20
CA ARG A 81 11.94 -1.94 9.19
C ARG A 81 11.39 -3.26 8.65
N ARG A 82 11.08 -3.35 7.36
CA ARG A 82 10.62 -4.58 6.70
C ARG A 82 11.75 -5.56 6.42
N MET A 83 12.97 -5.06 6.21
CA MET A 83 14.18 -5.89 6.02
C MET A 83 14.67 -6.52 7.32
N THR A 84 14.29 -5.95 8.48
CA THR A 84 14.62 -6.53 9.78
C THR A 84 13.69 -7.72 10.03
N PRO A 85 14.21 -8.94 10.20
CA PRO A 85 13.36 -10.10 10.46
C PRO A 85 12.50 -9.88 11.71
N PRO A 86 11.21 -10.29 11.70
CA PRO A 86 10.37 -10.19 12.88
C PRO A 86 11.02 -10.96 14.03
N ARG A 87 11.06 -10.34 15.21
CA ARG A 87 11.57 -11.02 16.42
C ARG A 87 10.73 -12.29 16.64
N PRO A 88 11.36 -13.45 16.93
CA PRO A 88 10.63 -14.66 17.24
C PRO A 88 9.69 -14.40 18.45
N GLY A 89 8.38 -14.60 18.28
CA GLY A 89 7.36 -14.40 19.32
C GLY A 89 6.56 -13.10 19.25
N GLY A 90 6.79 -12.22 18.26
CA GLY A 90 5.92 -11.08 17.99
C GLY A 90 4.64 -11.50 17.28
N GLN A 91 3.46 -11.17 17.81
CA GLN A 91 2.21 -11.35 17.07
C GLN A 91 2.27 -10.53 15.77
N PRO A 92 1.83 -11.11 14.62
CA PRO A 92 1.77 -10.38 13.36
C PRO A 92 0.82 -9.19 13.54
N SER A 93 1.38 -7.98 13.51
CA SER A 93 0.60 -6.76 13.67
C SER A 93 0.79 -5.88 12.45
N VAL A 94 -0.30 -5.59 11.75
CA VAL A 94 -0.32 -4.42 10.86
C VAL A 94 -0.16 -3.20 11.76
N PRO A 95 0.81 -2.28 11.50
CA PRO A 95 0.91 -1.05 12.28
C PRO A 95 -0.45 -0.36 12.31
N PRO A 96 -0.92 0.12 13.47
CA PRO A 96 -2.29 0.52 13.67
C PRO A 96 -2.67 1.70 12.77
N VAL A 97 -3.38 1.40 11.69
CA VAL A 97 -4.11 2.42 10.91
C VAL A 97 -5.20 3.05 11.78
N LEU A 98 -5.74 2.27 12.71
CA LEU A 98 -6.78 2.70 13.65
C LEU A 98 -6.26 3.50 14.85
N GLY A 99 -4.94 3.54 15.08
CA GLY A 99 -4.31 4.28 16.18
C GLY A 99 -4.01 5.74 15.91
N LEU A 100 -4.42 6.28 14.75
CA LEU A 100 -4.27 7.70 14.46
C LEU A 100 -5.19 8.51 15.38
N LYS A 101 -4.59 9.27 16.31
CA LYS A 101 -5.35 10.12 17.23
C LYS A 101 -6.18 11.14 16.44
N LYS A 102 -7.48 11.20 16.70
CA LYS A 102 -8.41 12.15 16.02
C LYS A 102 -8.16 13.62 16.40
N GLY A 103 -7.47 13.91 17.50
CA GLY A 103 -7.40 15.22 18.11
C GLY A 103 -6.72 16.34 17.32
N ASP A 104 -5.81 15.99 16.38
CA ASP A 104 -4.98 17.00 15.68
C ASP A 104 -5.18 16.98 14.16
N LYS A 105 -6.29 16.40 13.66
CA LYS A 105 -6.53 16.25 12.21
C LYS A 105 -7.60 17.21 11.73
N SER A 106 -7.42 17.72 10.50
CA SER A 106 -8.43 18.56 9.86
C SER A 106 -9.73 17.77 9.66
N LYS A 107 -10.85 18.51 9.59
CA LYS A 107 -12.17 17.94 9.31
C LYS A 107 -12.17 17.04 8.07
N TYR A 108 -11.49 17.46 7.00
CA TYR A 108 -11.44 16.70 5.74
C TYR A 108 -10.72 15.37 5.87
N VAL A 109 -9.65 15.30 6.66
CA VAL A 109 -8.94 14.04 6.90
C VAL A 109 -9.81 13.08 7.70
N LEU A 110 -10.53 13.58 8.72
CA LEU A 110 -11.45 12.74 9.50
C LEU A 110 -12.60 12.22 8.64
N GLU A 111 -13.22 13.08 7.83
CA GLU A 111 -14.30 12.70 6.92
C GLU A 111 -13.81 11.68 5.86
N ALA A 112 -12.58 11.84 5.33
CA ALA A 112 -11.99 10.86 4.43
C ALA A 112 -11.78 9.50 5.10
N MET A 113 -11.32 9.48 6.35
CA MET A 113 -11.16 8.25 7.13
C MET A 113 -12.50 7.58 7.41
N ASP A 114 -13.52 8.35 7.76
CA ASP A 114 -14.87 7.85 8.01
C ASP A 114 -15.51 7.32 6.71
N TYR A 115 -15.31 8.01 5.57
CA TYR A 115 -15.74 7.54 4.26
C TYR A 115 -15.08 6.20 3.88
N ILE A 116 -13.76 6.08 4.07
CA ILE A 116 -13.04 4.83 3.84
C ILE A 116 -13.58 3.72 4.76
N GLY A 117 -13.84 4.03 6.03
CA GLY A 117 -14.42 3.09 6.98
C GLY A 117 -15.79 2.56 6.58
N ALA A 118 -16.61 3.39 5.92
CA ALA A 118 -17.95 3.03 5.45
C ALA A 118 -17.94 2.30 4.10
N HIS A 119 -16.92 2.54 3.23
CA HIS A 119 -16.92 2.10 1.83
C HIS A 119 -15.68 1.28 1.44
N TYR A 120 -14.86 0.82 2.40
CA TYR A 120 -13.61 0.07 2.11
C TYR A 120 -13.84 -1.19 1.28
N ASN A 121 -15.02 -1.80 1.38
CA ASN A 121 -15.41 -3.01 0.67
C ASN A 121 -15.85 -2.75 -0.78
N ASP A 122 -16.07 -1.50 -1.19
CA ASP A 122 -16.33 -1.17 -2.59
C ASP A 122 -15.03 -1.31 -3.40
N PRO A 123 -14.97 -2.24 -4.38
CA PRO A 123 -13.78 -2.39 -5.22
C PRO A 123 -13.51 -1.20 -6.14
N ASN A 124 -14.46 -0.27 -6.29
CA ASN A 124 -14.34 0.93 -7.13
C ASN A 124 -13.96 2.19 -6.35
N ILE A 125 -13.81 2.10 -5.01
CA ILE A 125 -13.38 3.26 -4.22
C ILE A 125 -12.04 3.81 -4.74
N SER A 126 -11.99 5.11 -4.95
CA SER A 126 -10.84 5.82 -5.49
C SER A 126 -10.61 7.15 -4.76
N ILE A 127 -9.45 7.76 -4.97
CA ILE A 127 -9.18 9.11 -4.47
C ILE A 127 -10.21 10.09 -5.02
N GLY A 128 -10.56 9.94 -6.32
CA GLY A 128 -11.56 10.77 -6.99
C GLY A 128 -12.95 10.68 -6.35
N THR A 129 -13.42 9.48 -6.02
CA THR A 129 -14.73 9.32 -5.38
C THR A 129 -14.76 9.93 -3.98
N ILE A 130 -13.68 9.79 -3.21
CA ILE A 130 -13.56 10.40 -1.89
C ILE A 130 -13.47 11.93 -2.00
N ALA A 131 -12.64 12.45 -2.90
CA ALA A 131 -12.48 13.89 -3.12
C ALA A 131 -13.79 14.55 -3.57
N GLN A 132 -14.51 13.92 -4.49
CA GLN A 132 -15.82 14.36 -4.96
C GLN A 132 -16.84 14.42 -3.80
N HIS A 133 -16.86 13.39 -2.96
CA HIS A 133 -17.73 13.36 -1.77
C HIS A 133 -17.45 14.51 -0.80
N LEU A 134 -16.17 14.87 -0.64
CA LEU A 134 -15.72 15.93 0.27
C LEU A 134 -15.77 17.34 -0.36
N GLY A 135 -16.08 17.46 -1.65
CA GLY A 135 -16.06 18.72 -2.38
C GLY A 135 -14.64 19.29 -2.55
N LEU A 136 -13.63 18.44 -2.65
CA LEU A 136 -12.22 18.80 -2.76
C LEU A 136 -11.64 18.35 -4.11
N SER A 137 -10.52 18.96 -4.52
CA SER A 137 -9.68 18.37 -5.58
C SER A 137 -8.89 17.19 -5.04
N GLU A 138 -8.61 16.19 -5.91
CA GLU A 138 -7.82 15.01 -5.55
C GLU A 138 -6.43 15.38 -5.01
N GLY A 139 -5.77 16.36 -5.63
CA GLY A 139 -4.46 16.82 -5.22
C GLY A 139 -4.48 17.44 -3.82
N HIS A 140 -5.49 18.25 -3.51
CA HIS A 140 -5.63 18.87 -2.18
C HIS A 140 -5.89 17.80 -1.11
N LEU A 141 -6.79 16.86 -1.38
CA LEU A 141 -7.09 15.77 -0.46
C LEU A 141 -5.87 14.88 -0.22
N SER A 142 -5.18 14.45 -1.29
CA SER A 142 -3.99 13.60 -1.21
C SER A 142 -2.88 14.26 -0.39
N HIS A 143 -2.61 15.54 -0.67
CA HIS A 143 -1.60 16.32 0.05
C HIS A 143 -1.93 16.44 1.54
N THR A 144 -3.14 16.92 1.85
CA THR A 144 -3.57 17.15 3.23
C THR A 144 -3.62 15.84 4.03
N PHE A 145 -4.18 14.78 3.43
CA PHE A 145 -4.27 13.48 4.08
C PHE A 145 -2.87 12.93 4.40
N LYS A 146 -1.93 12.98 3.44
CA LYS A 146 -0.56 12.52 3.64
C LYS A 146 0.18 13.34 4.69
N LYS A 147 0.05 14.67 4.66
CA LYS A 147 0.67 15.59 5.62
C LYS A 147 0.24 15.30 7.06
N GLU A 148 -1.03 14.99 7.28
CA GLU A 148 -1.60 14.82 8.61
C GLU A 148 -1.57 13.38 9.13
N THR A 149 -1.48 12.37 8.23
CA THR A 149 -1.55 10.96 8.61
C THR A 149 -0.25 10.19 8.37
N ASP A 150 0.70 10.77 7.64
CA ASP A 150 1.89 10.10 7.12
C ASP A 150 1.62 8.95 6.12
N TYR A 151 0.35 8.73 5.74
CA TYR A 151 -0.07 7.74 4.76
C TYR A 151 -0.66 8.39 3.52
N THR A 152 -0.42 7.80 2.35
CA THR A 152 -1.27 8.11 1.20
C THR A 152 -2.66 7.51 1.44
N LEU A 153 -3.71 8.10 0.86
CA LEU A 153 -5.09 7.56 0.94
C LEU A 153 -5.16 6.09 0.53
N LEU A 154 -4.46 5.72 -0.55
CA LEU A 154 -4.41 4.35 -1.02
C LEU A 154 -3.73 3.42 -0.02
N ASN A 155 -2.60 3.84 0.56
CA ASN A 155 -1.90 3.03 1.56
C ASN A 155 -2.79 2.86 2.80
N TYR A 156 -3.50 3.92 3.21
CA TYR A 156 -4.46 3.86 4.30
C TYR A 156 -5.59 2.87 4.01
N LEU A 157 -6.24 2.97 2.84
CA LEU A 157 -7.29 2.04 2.41
C LEU A 157 -6.79 0.59 2.38
N THR A 158 -5.60 0.35 1.79
CA THR A 158 -5.02 -0.99 1.71
C THR A 158 -4.80 -1.58 3.09
N ARG A 159 -4.23 -0.81 4.03
CA ARG A 159 -4.02 -1.25 5.42
C ARG A 159 -5.34 -1.47 6.15
N TYR A 160 -6.32 -0.60 5.93
CA TYR A 160 -7.66 -0.76 6.49
C TYR A 160 -8.30 -2.07 6.05
N ARG A 161 -8.27 -2.36 4.73
CA ARG A 161 -8.77 -3.63 4.17
C ARG A 161 -8.06 -4.85 4.75
N VAL A 162 -6.73 -4.81 4.85
CA VAL A 162 -5.96 -5.92 5.42
C VAL A 162 -6.29 -6.11 6.90
N HIS A 163 -6.47 -5.04 7.66
CA HIS A 163 -6.88 -5.13 9.06
C HIS A 163 -8.26 -5.79 9.19
N ARG A 164 -9.23 -5.38 8.38
CA ARG A 164 -10.56 -6.02 8.35
C ARG A 164 -10.48 -7.49 7.92
N ALA A 165 -9.61 -7.81 6.96
CA ALA A 165 -9.37 -9.19 6.57
C ALA A 165 -8.80 -10.03 7.72
N MET A 166 -7.88 -9.49 8.51
CA MET A 166 -7.34 -10.19 9.70
C MET A 166 -8.43 -10.50 10.73
N GLU A 167 -9.41 -9.59 10.91
CA GLU A 167 -10.55 -9.84 11.80
C GLU A 167 -11.45 -10.97 11.27
N LEU A 168 -11.76 -10.97 9.97
CA LEU A 168 -12.58 -12.00 9.33
C LEU A 168 -11.90 -13.38 9.31
N LEU A 169 -10.58 -13.40 9.07
CA LEU A 169 -9.78 -14.64 9.03
C LEU A 169 -9.62 -15.33 10.39
N ARG A 170 -10.03 -14.72 11.50
CA ARG A 170 -10.10 -15.41 12.81
C ARG A 170 -11.15 -16.51 12.83
N ASP A 171 -12.17 -16.42 11.99
CA ASP A 171 -13.11 -17.52 11.81
C ASP A 171 -12.57 -18.49 10.76
N CYS A 172 -12.12 -19.66 11.19
CA CYS A 172 -11.56 -20.70 10.33
C CYS A 172 -12.55 -21.31 9.31
N ARG A 173 -13.86 -21.01 9.44
CA ARG A 173 -14.89 -21.48 8.50
C ARG A 173 -14.99 -20.61 7.26
N VAL A 174 -14.53 -19.36 7.33
CA VAL A 174 -14.59 -18.41 6.21
C VAL A 174 -13.44 -18.71 5.25
N LYS A 175 -13.74 -18.78 3.96
CA LYS A 175 -12.70 -19.05 2.95
C LYS A 175 -11.94 -17.78 2.57
N VAL A 176 -10.65 -17.90 2.31
CA VAL A 176 -9.78 -16.76 1.99
C VAL A 176 -10.29 -15.93 0.81
N TYR A 177 -10.88 -16.57 -0.22
CA TYR A 177 -11.43 -15.85 -1.36
C TYR A 177 -12.68 -15.03 -1.00
N GLU A 178 -13.52 -15.54 -0.08
CA GLU A 178 -14.71 -14.82 0.43
C GLU A 178 -14.26 -13.58 1.21
N VAL A 179 -13.22 -13.72 2.03
CA VAL A 179 -12.62 -12.59 2.75
C VAL A 179 -12.07 -11.55 1.78
N ALA A 180 -11.36 -11.96 0.72
CA ALA A 180 -10.84 -11.04 -0.29
C ALA A 180 -11.96 -10.20 -0.92
N GLU A 181 -13.05 -10.82 -1.33
CA GLU A 181 -14.23 -10.14 -1.89
C GLU A 181 -14.90 -9.21 -0.87
N GLN A 182 -15.11 -9.67 0.36
CA GLN A 182 -15.73 -8.89 1.43
C GLN A 182 -14.95 -7.63 1.79
N VAL A 183 -13.62 -7.64 1.64
CA VAL A 183 -12.79 -6.46 1.89
C VAL A 183 -12.47 -5.66 0.62
N GLY A 184 -13.16 -5.92 -0.49
CA GLY A 184 -13.12 -5.11 -1.71
C GLY A 184 -11.99 -5.45 -2.68
N TYR A 185 -11.43 -6.66 -2.66
CA TYR A 185 -10.48 -7.14 -3.66
C TYR A 185 -11.21 -8.01 -4.71
N ARG A 186 -10.99 -7.69 -5.99
CA ARG A 186 -11.49 -8.52 -7.12
C ARG A 186 -10.56 -9.68 -7.45
N ASP A 187 -9.31 -9.57 -7.08
CA ASP A 187 -8.25 -10.52 -7.40
C ASP A 187 -7.65 -11.09 -6.10
N ILE A 188 -7.88 -12.38 -5.89
CA ILE A 188 -7.40 -13.12 -4.71
C ILE A 188 -5.87 -13.21 -4.68
N THR A 189 -5.21 -13.29 -5.84
CA THR A 189 -3.75 -13.37 -5.92
C THR A 189 -3.13 -12.07 -5.45
N TYR A 190 -3.68 -10.94 -5.91
CA TYR A 190 -3.27 -9.62 -5.45
C TYR A 190 -3.56 -9.39 -3.96
N PHE A 191 -4.74 -9.82 -3.49
CA PHE A 191 -5.07 -9.77 -2.06
C PHE A 191 -4.04 -10.54 -1.24
N SER A 192 -3.75 -11.80 -1.61
CA SER A 192 -2.83 -12.67 -0.87
C SER A 192 -1.41 -12.11 -0.82
N ALA A 193 -0.92 -11.58 -1.95
CA ALA A 193 0.39 -10.93 -2.01
C ALA A 193 0.44 -9.65 -1.14
N THR A 194 -0.61 -8.84 -1.18
CA THR A 194 -0.72 -7.62 -0.37
C THR A 194 -0.80 -7.94 1.12
N PHE A 195 -1.61 -8.93 1.49
CA PHE A 195 -1.74 -9.39 2.86
C PHE A 195 -0.39 -9.91 3.38
N LYS A 196 0.28 -10.82 2.65
CA LYS A 196 1.60 -11.34 3.02
C LYS A 196 2.63 -10.23 3.17
N LYS A 197 2.62 -9.25 2.28
CA LYS A 197 3.53 -8.09 2.34
C LYS A 197 3.33 -7.25 3.61
N LEU A 198 2.09 -7.08 4.07
CA LEU A 198 1.77 -6.23 5.22
C LEU A 198 1.82 -6.99 6.56
N VAL A 199 1.44 -8.25 6.56
CA VAL A 199 1.31 -9.09 7.77
C VAL A 199 2.54 -9.97 7.99
N GLY A 200 3.31 -10.26 6.93
CA GLY A 200 4.50 -11.12 6.98
C GLY A 200 4.22 -12.60 6.66
N MET A 201 2.95 -13.00 6.60
CA MET A 201 2.51 -14.36 6.26
C MET A 201 1.28 -14.32 5.35
N SER A 202 1.00 -15.40 4.62
CA SER A 202 -0.18 -15.51 3.77
C SER A 202 -1.48 -15.51 4.56
N PRO A 203 -2.63 -15.18 3.94
CA PRO A 203 -3.94 -15.24 4.61
C PRO A 203 -4.26 -16.62 5.19
N SER A 204 -3.89 -17.71 4.49
CA SER A 204 -4.11 -19.07 4.95
C SER A 204 -3.23 -19.41 6.15
N GLU A 205 -1.93 -19.06 6.11
CA GLU A 205 -1.02 -19.23 7.25
C GLU A 205 -1.53 -18.44 8.47
N TYR A 206 -2.02 -17.21 8.27
CA TYR A 206 -2.59 -16.39 9.34
C TYR A 206 -3.83 -17.04 9.96
N GLN A 207 -4.72 -17.59 9.15
CA GLN A 207 -5.92 -18.30 9.61
C GLN A 207 -5.55 -19.54 10.44
N ASP A 208 -4.53 -20.28 10.05
CA ASP A 208 -4.04 -21.46 10.78
C ASP A 208 -3.41 -21.11 12.13
N THR A 209 -2.76 -19.93 12.26
CA THR A 209 -2.22 -19.46 13.56
C THR A 209 -3.29 -18.97 14.53
N SER A 210 -4.52 -18.75 14.05
CA SER A 210 -5.64 -18.27 14.85
C SER A 210 -6.52 -19.42 15.41
N ARG A 211 -6.11 -20.68 15.13
CA ARG A 211 -6.70 -21.90 15.68
C ARG A 211 -6.11 -22.22 17.04
#